data_bc4c5e3d95a207bcdaf4317adc1450b7
#
_entry.id   bc4c5e3d95a207bcdaf4317adc1450b7
#
_cell.length_a   1.000
_cell.length_b   1.000
_cell.length_c   1.000
_cell.angle_alpha   90.00
_cell.angle_beta   90.00
_cell.angle_gamma   90.00
#
_symmetry.space_group_name_H-M   'P 1'
#
loop_
_entity.id
_entity.type
_entity.pdbx_description
1 polymer ?
#
loop_
_entity_poly.entity_id
_entity_poly.type
_entity_poly.pdbx_seq_one_letter_code
_entity_poly.pdbx_strand_id
1 'polypeptide(L)'
;MSKSILSVNGNKAMNYLLQTIFEKTYDFVPVSDVYQALYQLRSNRQIGALVVDVDFQSQQSWELVEHIKSSRLYKIPIIVLTTANSEAIRQKCYEYEIDEIFFKPFNPLDLTTAVKSVMEVKELSNI
;
A
#
# COMPACT_ATOMS: atom_id res chain seq x y z
N MET A 1 -16.25 -8.00 9.81
CA MET A 1 -14.90 -7.74 10.33
C MET A 1 -14.26 -6.59 9.55
N SER A 2 -13.56 -5.73 10.26
CA SER A 2 -12.86 -4.62 9.65
C SER A 2 -11.66 -5.11 8.85
N LYS A 3 -11.47 -4.54 7.67
CA LYS A 3 -10.23 -4.74 6.92
C LYS A 3 -9.17 -3.78 7.44
N SER A 4 -7.92 -4.19 7.35
CA SER A 4 -6.79 -3.37 7.76
C SER A 4 -6.03 -2.85 6.54
N ILE A 5 -5.51 -1.64 6.65
CA ILE A 5 -4.61 -1.06 5.65
C ILE A 5 -3.21 -1.04 6.26
N LEU A 6 -2.28 -1.70 5.61
CA LEU A 6 -0.88 -1.68 6.00
C LEU A 6 -0.19 -0.55 5.25
N SER A 7 0.43 0.37 5.98
CA SER A 7 1.14 1.51 5.39
C SER A 7 2.62 1.45 5.74
N VAL A 8 3.46 1.36 4.72
CA VAL A 8 4.92 1.33 4.88
C VAL A 8 5.46 2.69 4.47
N ASN A 9 5.89 3.48 5.44
CA ASN A 9 6.32 4.84 5.19
C ASN A 9 7.28 5.28 6.29
N GLY A 10 8.46 5.77 5.91
CA GLY A 10 9.43 6.29 6.86
C GLY A 10 9.11 7.68 7.41
N ASN A 11 8.10 8.35 6.84
CA ASN A 11 7.71 9.70 7.25
C ASN A 11 6.58 9.63 8.26
N LYS A 12 6.88 9.99 9.52
CA LYS A 12 5.90 9.93 10.62
C LYS A 12 4.70 10.86 10.38
N ALA A 13 4.94 12.03 9.80
CA ALA A 13 3.86 12.97 9.51
C ALA A 13 2.90 12.41 8.46
N MET A 14 3.43 11.76 7.45
CA MET A 14 2.59 11.12 6.43
C MET A 14 1.78 9.98 7.03
N ASN A 15 2.40 9.12 7.86
CA ASN A 15 1.68 8.05 8.53
C ASN A 15 0.57 8.58 9.44
N TYR A 16 0.84 9.67 10.15
CA TYR A 16 -0.18 10.30 10.99
C TYR A 16 -1.36 10.81 10.15
N LEU A 17 -1.06 11.47 9.03
CA LEU A 17 -2.09 11.95 8.12
C LEU A 17 -2.95 10.80 7.60
N LEU A 18 -2.32 9.74 7.13
CA LEU A 18 -3.03 8.58 6.59
C LEU A 18 -3.87 7.89 7.66
N GLN A 19 -3.34 7.77 8.87
CA GLN A 19 -4.09 7.22 9.98
C GLN A 19 -5.36 8.02 10.25
N THR A 20 -5.24 9.34 10.30
CA THR A 20 -6.38 10.23 10.54
C THR A 20 -7.47 10.05 9.48
N ILE A 21 -7.05 9.85 8.22
CA ILE A 21 -7.98 9.69 7.11
C ILE A 21 -8.68 8.33 7.15
N PHE A 22 -7.94 7.26 7.44
CA PHE A 22 -8.44 5.90 7.26
C PHE A 22 -9.06 5.30 8.52
N GLU A 23 -8.70 5.76 9.71
CA GLU A 23 -9.08 5.09 10.97
C GLU A 23 -10.58 4.99 11.22
N LYS A 24 -11.38 5.82 10.58
CA LYS A 24 -12.84 5.78 10.72
C LYS A 24 -13.48 4.64 9.94
N THR A 25 -12.80 4.14 8.93
CA THR A 25 -13.35 3.14 8.02
C THR A 25 -12.60 1.81 8.10
N TYR A 26 -11.30 1.86 8.35
CA TYR A 26 -10.42 0.69 8.37
C TYR A 26 -9.54 0.71 9.59
N ASP A 27 -9.06 -0.46 9.99
CA ASP A 27 -7.95 -0.53 10.93
C ASP A 27 -6.69 -0.12 10.17
N PHE A 28 -5.99 0.90 10.66
CA PHE A 28 -4.79 1.41 10.01
C PHE A 28 -3.56 0.92 10.75
N VAL A 29 -2.66 0.25 10.02
CA VAL A 29 -1.44 -0.34 10.59
C VAL A 29 -0.23 0.35 9.98
N PRO A 30 0.29 1.42 10.61
CA PRO A 30 1.48 2.08 10.13
C PRO A 30 2.73 1.35 10.58
N VAL A 31 3.65 1.15 9.66
CA VAL A 31 4.97 0.60 9.97
C VAL A 31 6.03 1.48 9.33
N SER A 32 7.23 1.48 9.91
CA SER A 32 8.30 2.37 9.46
C SER A 32 9.35 1.69 8.60
N ASP A 33 9.28 0.37 8.44
CA ASP A 33 10.22 -0.34 7.58
C ASP A 33 9.60 -1.63 7.03
N VAL A 34 10.31 -2.22 6.08
CA VAL A 34 9.85 -3.39 5.35
C VAL A 34 9.78 -4.64 6.23
N TYR A 35 10.65 -4.74 7.22
CA TYR A 35 10.66 -5.91 8.12
C TYR A 35 9.40 -5.94 8.98
N GLN A 36 8.99 -4.78 9.49
CA GLN A 36 7.74 -4.66 10.22
C GLN A 36 6.54 -4.99 9.32
N ALA A 37 6.62 -4.57 8.05
CA ALA A 37 5.57 -4.89 7.09
C ALA A 37 5.44 -6.38 6.87
N LEU A 38 6.55 -7.08 6.69
CA LEU A 38 6.54 -8.54 6.52
C LEU A 38 5.96 -9.26 7.74
N TYR A 39 6.31 -8.78 8.93
CA TYR A 39 5.74 -9.34 10.17
C TYR A 39 4.22 -9.19 10.18
N GLN A 40 3.73 -8.00 9.86
CA GLN A 40 2.28 -7.75 9.82
C GLN A 40 1.58 -8.61 8.78
N LEU A 41 2.15 -8.77 7.60
CA LEU A 41 1.57 -9.60 6.56
C LEU A 41 1.42 -11.05 6.99
N ARG A 42 2.38 -11.56 7.76
CA ARG A 42 2.35 -12.94 8.25
C ARG A 42 1.37 -13.13 9.40
N SER A 43 1.25 -12.14 10.28
CA SER A 43 0.50 -12.29 11.53
C SER A 43 -0.90 -11.68 11.50
N ASN A 44 -1.17 -10.75 10.58
CA ASN A 44 -2.46 -10.06 10.52
C ASN A 44 -3.19 -10.42 9.23
N ARG A 45 -4.14 -11.34 9.32
CA ARG A 45 -4.90 -11.81 8.16
C ARG A 45 -5.98 -10.84 7.71
N GLN A 46 -6.19 -9.74 8.45
CA GLN A 46 -7.18 -8.74 8.09
C GLN A 46 -6.63 -7.69 7.12
N ILE A 47 -5.33 -7.72 6.82
CA ILE A 47 -4.76 -6.75 5.88
C ILE A 47 -5.37 -6.95 4.51
N GLY A 48 -6.05 -5.92 4.03
CA GLY A 48 -6.76 -5.92 2.76
C GLY A 48 -6.16 -5.01 1.70
N ALA A 49 -5.17 -4.20 2.06
CA ALA A 49 -4.47 -3.33 1.12
C ALA A 49 -3.11 -2.92 1.68
N LEU A 50 -2.17 -2.67 0.79
CA LEU A 50 -0.86 -2.13 1.13
C LEU A 50 -0.70 -0.76 0.47
N VAL A 51 -0.32 0.23 1.28
CA VAL A 51 0.11 1.54 0.79
C VAL A 51 1.60 1.63 1.08
N VAL A 52 2.43 1.76 0.06
CA VAL A 52 3.88 1.73 0.23
C VAL A 52 4.52 2.96 -0.39
N ASP A 53 5.32 3.68 0.40
CA ASP A 53 6.14 4.78 -0.07
C ASP A 53 7.46 4.22 -0.59
N VAL A 54 7.64 4.23 -1.90
CA VAL A 54 8.83 3.65 -2.52
C VAL A 54 10.00 4.62 -2.61
N ASP A 55 9.84 5.85 -2.13
CA ASP A 55 10.95 6.79 -2.02
C ASP A 55 11.83 6.46 -0.81
N PHE A 56 11.25 5.82 0.21
CA PHE A 56 11.96 5.43 1.41
C PHE A 56 12.43 3.99 1.29
N GLN A 57 13.74 3.76 1.50
CA GLN A 57 14.33 2.44 1.34
C GLN A 57 13.86 1.78 0.03
N SER A 58 14.11 2.48 -1.07
CA SER A 58 13.51 2.16 -2.37
C SER A 58 13.72 0.70 -2.80
N GLN A 59 14.94 0.20 -2.68
CA GLN A 59 15.23 -1.18 -3.07
C GLN A 59 14.40 -2.17 -2.25
N GLN A 60 14.40 -2.01 -0.93
CA GLN A 60 13.68 -2.90 -0.03
C GLN A 60 12.16 -2.80 -0.24
N SER A 61 11.67 -1.60 -0.52
CA SER A 61 10.23 -1.39 -0.78
C SER A 61 9.81 -2.13 -2.06
N TRP A 62 10.59 -2.06 -3.12
CA TRP A 62 10.29 -2.79 -4.35
C TRP A 62 10.45 -4.30 -4.18
N GLU A 63 11.40 -4.74 -3.36
CA GLU A 63 11.54 -6.17 -3.02
C GLU A 63 10.29 -6.67 -2.28
N LEU A 64 9.74 -5.85 -1.38
CA LEU A 64 8.49 -6.18 -0.70
C LEU A 64 7.33 -6.33 -1.70
N VAL A 65 7.21 -5.40 -2.63
CA VAL A 65 6.19 -5.45 -3.69
C VAL A 65 6.33 -6.73 -4.49
N GLU A 66 7.56 -7.05 -4.92
CA GLU A 66 7.83 -8.27 -5.68
C GLU A 66 7.47 -9.52 -4.89
N HIS A 67 7.82 -9.55 -3.60
CA HIS A 67 7.50 -10.67 -2.73
C HIS A 67 5.98 -10.91 -2.66
N ILE A 68 5.22 -9.84 -2.47
CA ILE A 68 3.76 -9.94 -2.40
C ILE A 68 3.17 -10.42 -3.73
N LYS A 69 3.62 -9.83 -4.84
CA LYS A 69 3.09 -10.16 -6.17
C LYS A 69 3.47 -11.56 -6.65
N SER A 70 4.64 -12.05 -6.27
CA SER A 70 5.08 -13.40 -6.65
C SER A 70 4.53 -14.47 -5.71
N SER A 71 4.12 -14.11 -4.51
CA SER A 71 3.54 -15.04 -3.54
C SER A 71 2.08 -15.31 -3.86
N ARG A 72 1.68 -16.56 -3.79
CA ARG A 72 0.27 -16.92 -3.93
C ARG A 72 -0.51 -16.80 -2.62
N LEU A 73 0.18 -16.45 -1.54
CA LEU A 73 -0.43 -16.31 -0.22
C LEU A 73 -1.13 -14.96 -0.05
N TYR A 74 -0.67 -13.93 -0.76
CA TYR A 74 -1.18 -12.57 -0.61
C TYR A 74 -1.87 -12.11 -1.88
N LYS A 75 -3.15 -11.79 -1.78
CA LYS A 75 -3.95 -11.28 -2.90
C LYS A 75 -4.52 -9.93 -2.53
N ILE A 76 -3.64 -9.01 -2.16
CA ILE A 76 -4.04 -7.68 -1.72
C ILE A 76 -3.64 -6.63 -2.76
N PRO A 77 -4.45 -5.59 -2.94
CA PRO A 77 -4.07 -4.48 -3.82
C PRO A 77 -2.92 -3.69 -3.21
N ILE A 78 -2.08 -3.15 -4.08
CA ILE A 78 -0.93 -2.34 -3.70
C ILE A 78 -1.05 -0.97 -4.32
N ILE A 79 -0.91 0.05 -3.47
CA ILE A 79 -0.89 1.46 -3.87
C ILE A 79 0.50 2.00 -3.58
N VAL A 80 1.13 2.60 -4.58
CA VAL A 80 2.48 3.16 -4.48
C VAL A 80 2.39 4.67 -4.32
N LEU A 81 3.16 5.20 -3.37
CA LEU A 81 3.35 6.64 -3.20
C LEU A 81 4.79 6.97 -3.57
N THR A 82 4.99 8.01 -4.38
CA THR A 82 6.33 8.42 -4.80
C THR A 82 6.35 9.88 -5.26
N THR A 83 7.51 10.54 -5.13
CA THR A 83 7.74 11.84 -5.77
C THR A 83 8.24 11.68 -7.21
N ALA A 84 8.72 10.50 -7.57
CA ALA A 84 9.39 10.27 -8.84
C ALA A 84 8.38 9.98 -9.96
N ASN A 85 8.03 11.01 -10.73
CA ASN A 85 7.19 10.87 -11.91
C ASN A 85 8.08 10.59 -13.13
N SER A 86 8.66 9.40 -13.17
CA SER A 86 9.61 9.01 -14.21
C SER A 86 9.10 7.79 -14.97
N GLU A 87 9.64 7.60 -16.17
CA GLU A 87 9.34 6.43 -16.98
C GLU A 87 9.74 5.13 -16.26
N ALA A 88 10.88 5.14 -15.56
CA ALA A 88 11.36 3.98 -14.83
C ALA A 88 10.37 3.53 -13.76
N ILE A 89 9.80 4.47 -13.01
CA ILE A 89 8.80 4.16 -11.98
C ILE A 89 7.51 3.64 -12.61
N ARG A 90 7.05 4.27 -13.68
CA ARG A 90 5.85 3.82 -14.37
C ARG A 90 6.01 2.42 -14.92
N GLN A 91 7.19 2.12 -15.47
CA GLN A 91 7.49 0.79 -15.98
C GLN A 91 7.45 -0.26 -14.87
N LYS A 92 8.02 0.03 -13.71
CA LYS A 92 7.96 -0.87 -12.56
C LYS A 92 6.53 -1.10 -12.10
N CYS A 93 5.73 -0.05 -12.02
CA CYS A 93 4.33 -0.16 -11.62
C CYS A 93 3.54 -1.03 -12.60
N TYR A 94 3.84 -0.91 -13.87
CA TYR A 94 3.21 -1.74 -14.90
C TYR A 94 3.65 -3.21 -14.76
N GLU A 95 4.95 -3.44 -14.61
CA GLU A 95 5.51 -4.81 -14.50
C GLU A 95 4.97 -5.56 -13.29
N TYR A 96 4.84 -4.88 -12.16
CA TYR A 96 4.33 -5.49 -10.93
C TYR A 96 2.81 -5.40 -10.78
N GLU A 97 2.12 -4.90 -11.82
CA GLU A 97 0.66 -4.79 -11.81
C GLU A 97 0.16 -4.04 -10.58
N ILE A 98 0.79 -2.88 -10.28
CA ILE A 98 0.40 -2.02 -9.17
C ILE A 98 -1.00 -1.47 -9.44
N ASP A 99 -1.86 -1.51 -8.44
CA ASP A 99 -3.27 -1.13 -8.60
C ASP A 99 -3.44 0.38 -8.79
N GLU A 100 -2.69 1.19 -8.04
CA GLU A 100 -2.73 2.64 -8.16
C GLU A 100 -1.37 3.24 -7.80
N ILE A 101 -1.06 4.38 -8.41
CA ILE A 101 0.15 5.15 -8.10
C ILE A 101 -0.26 6.59 -7.80
N PHE A 102 0.26 7.15 -6.72
CA PHE A 102 0.03 8.54 -6.33
C PHE A 102 1.35 9.28 -6.26
N PHE A 103 1.41 10.37 -7.00
CA PHE A 103 2.59 11.24 -7.00
C PHE A 103 2.44 12.30 -5.91
N LYS A 104 3.44 12.40 -5.05
CA LYS A 104 3.45 13.40 -3.98
C LYS A 104 3.77 14.79 -4.53
N PRO A 105 3.10 15.86 -4.09
CA PRO A 105 1.98 15.86 -3.16
C PRO A 105 0.68 15.40 -3.83
N PHE A 106 -0.17 14.71 -3.08
CA PHE A 106 -1.46 14.25 -3.58
C PHE A 106 -2.58 14.70 -2.65
N ASN A 107 -3.80 14.67 -3.17
CA ASN A 107 -4.99 14.95 -2.36
C ASN A 107 -5.34 13.71 -1.53
N PRO A 108 -5.32 13.78 -0.18
CA PRO A 108 -5.63 12.62 0.67
C PRO A 108 -7.00 12.01 0.39
N LEU A 109 -7.99 12.82 -0.01
CA LEU A 109 -9.32 12.30 -0.32
C LEU A 109 -9.29 11.42 -1.56
N ASP A 110 -8.46 11.74 -2.55
CA ASP A 110 -8.29 10.92 -3.75
C ASP A 110 -7.70 9.57 -3.40
N LEU A 111 -6.75 9.55 -2.46
CA LEU A 111 -6.17 8.29 -1.99
C LEU A 111 -7.23 7.43 -1.28
N THR A 112 -8.06 8.04 -0.43
CA THR A 112 -9.15 7.34 0.24
C THR A 112 -10.09 6.68 -0.76
N THR A 113 -10.48 7.43 -1.78
CA THR A 113 -11.37 6.93 -2.84
C THR A 113 -10.73 5.76 -3.60
N ALA A 114 -9.45 5.89 -3.92
CA ALA A 114 -8.72 4.83 -4.63
C ALA A 114 -8.61 3.56 -3.80
N VAL A 115 -8.27 3.68 -2.52
CA VAL A 115 -8.16 2.53 -1.61
C VAL A 115 -9.49 1.79 -1.53
N LYS A 116 -10.57 2.54 -1.32
CA LYS A 116 -11.91 1.94 -1.25
C LYS A 116 -12.25 1.19 -2.54
N SER A 117 -11.98 1.82 -3.67
CA SER A 117 -12.27 1.23 -4.98
C SER A 117 -11.51 -0.08 -5.22
N VAL A 118 -10.19 -0.09 -4.97
CA VAL A 118 -9.39 -1.29 -5.23
C VAL A 118 -9.72 -2.41 -4.26
N MET A 119 -10.06 -2.09 -3.02
CA MET A 119 -10.45 -3.11 -2.05
C MET A 119 -11.79 -3.75 -2.43
N GLU A 120 -12.75 -2.97 -2.88
CA GLU A 120 -14.05 -3.49 -3.34
C GLU A 120 -13.90 -4.39 -4.56
N VAL A 121 -13.06 -4.01 -5.52
CA VAL A 121 -12.81 -4.83 -6.71
C VAL A 121 -12.19 -6.16 -6.34
N LYS A 122 -11.21 -6.18 -5.42
CA LYS A 122 -10.59 -7.42 -4.97
C LYS A 122 -11.58 -8.33 -4.24
N GLU A 123 -12.45 -7.78 -3.43
CA GLU A 123 -13.48 -8.57 -2.75
C GLU A 123 -14.42 -9.22 -3.76
N LEU A 124 -14.86 -8.49 -4.77
CA LEU A 124 -15.74 -9.02 -5.81
C LEU A 124 -15.06 -10.11 -6.62
N SER A 125 -13.78 -9.96 -6.92
CA SER A 125 -13.04 -10.96 -7.71
C SER A 125 -12.73 -12.24 -6.92
N ASN A 126 -12.88 -12.23 -5.61
CA ASN A 126 -12.68 -13.39 -4.74
C ASN A 126 -13.98 -14.16 -4.43
N ILE A 127 -15.09 -13.71 -4.99
CA ILE A 127 -16.35 -14.41 -4.91
C ILE A 127 -16.43 -15.47 -6.01
#